data_7dd544352eb5a9b7b8d0e72af31aba72
#
_entry.id   7dd544352eb5a9b7b8d0e72af31aba72
#
_cell.length_a   1.000
_cell.length_b   1.000
_cell.length_c   1.000
_cell.angle_alpha   90.00
_cell.angle_beta   90.00
_cell.angle_gamma   90.00
#
_symmetry.space_group_name_H-M   'P 1'
#
loop_
_entity.id
_entity.type
_entity.pdbx_description
1 polymer ?
#
loop_
_entity_poly.entity_id
_entity_poly.type
_entity_poly.pdbx_seq_one_letter_code
_entity_poly.pdbx_strand_id
1 'polypeptide(L)'
;MDFDFTDDQEQLRDAVRKWVDKGYDFERRRGIASAGGFSREAYGQLAELGLAGLYIPEAEGGLGMGPVEGMVVMEELGRGIVLEPFAQTLIAGGVLSGYATEALTSAWLPKIASGESLVVLAYQERAARYQIEKCEAKAAAAGDSWALTAIKSIVPAGDQADAFIVPAMAEGKLADRKSTRLNSSHIQKSRMPSSA
;
A
#
# COMPACT_ATOMS: atom_id res chain seq x y z
N MET A 1 -22.17 10.29 -23.23
CA MET A 1 -21.09 9.80 -22.35
C MET A 1 -21.56 8.44 -21.92
N ASP A 2 -20.85 7.42 -22.31
CA ASP A 2 -21.16 6.03 -21.94
C ASP A 2 -20.52 5.77 -20.58
N PHE A 3 -21.29 5.24 -19.64
CA PHE A 3 -20.83 4.89 -18.29
C PHE A 3 -20.78 3.38 -18.07
N ASP A 4 -21.01 2.60 -19.14
CA ASP A 4 -20.91 1.15 -19.07
C ASP A 4 -19.44 0.72 -18.94
N PHE A 5 -19.21 -0.33 -18.17
CA PHE A 5 -17.88 -0.92 -18.06
C PHE A 5 -17.52 -1.68 -19.33
N THR A 6 -16.23 -1.72 -19.63
CA THR A 6 -15.73 -2.56 -20.73
C THR A 6 -15.82 -4.05 -20.36
N ASP A 7 -15.75 -4.91 -21.36
CA ASP A 7 -15.74 -6.37 -21.16
C ASP A 7 -14.59 -6.81 -20.22
N ASP A 8 -13.42 -6.17 -20.33
CA ASP A 8 -12.26 -6.45 -19.48
C ASP A 8 -12.51 -6.03 -18.01
N GLN A 9 -13.18 -4.89 -17.80
CA GLN A 9 -13.55 -4.42 -16.46
C GLN A 9 -14.60 -5.32 -15.82
N GLU A 10 -15.58 -5.83 -16.61
CA GLU A 10 -16.56 -6.80 -16.13
C GLU A 10 -15.91 -8.16 -15.82
N GLN A 11 -14.97 -8.65 -16.64
CA GLN A 11 -14.21 -9.85 -16.34
C GLN A 11 -13.39 -9.73 -15.04
N LEU A 12 -12.74 -8.56 -14.84
CA LEU A 12 -12.02 -8.25 -13.60
C LEU A 12 -12.97 -8.28 -12.40
N ARG A 13 -14.14 -7.63 -12.49
CA ARG A 13 -15.18 -7.65 -11.47
C ARG A 13 -15.58 -9.08 -11.13
N ASP A 14 -15.90 -9.88 -12.13
CA ASP A 14 -16.35 -11.26 -11.95
C ASP A 14 -15.27 -12.15 -11.31
N ALA A 15 -14.01 -11.95 -11.65
CA ALA A 15 -12.90 -12.67 -11.04
C ALA A 15 -12.79 -12.35 -9.52
N VAL A 16 -12.84 -11.07 -9.16
CA VAL A 16 -12.78 -10.65 -7.76
C VAL A 16 -14.01 -11.10 -6.99
N ARG A 17 -15.21 -10.94 -7.57
CA ARG A 17 -16.47 -11.40 -7.00
C ARG A 17 -16.44 -12.89 -6.70
N LYS A 18 -15.98 -13.69 -7.66
CA LYS A 18 -15.85 -15.14 -7.51
C LYS A 18 -14.88 -15.54 -6.39
N TRP A 19 -13.76 -14.81 -6.25
CA TRP A 19 -12.82 -15.02 -5.16
C TRP A 19 -13.47 -14.71 -3.81
N VAL A 20 -14.16 -13.57 -3.69
CA VAL A 20 -14.87 -13.16 -2.48
C VAL A 20 -15.94 -14.21 -2.10
N ASP A 21 -16.82 -14.59 -3.04
CA ASP A 21 -17.96 -15.45 -2.77
C ASP A 21 -17.55 -16.89 -2.42
N LYS A 22 -16.45 -17.39 -2.98
CA LYS A 22 -16.00 -18.76 -2.79
C LYS A 22 -14.97 -18.94 -1.67
N GLY A 23 -14.17 -17.91 -1.43
CA GLY A 23 -12.98 -18.05 -0.59
C GLY A 23 -12.89 -17.10 0.58
N TYR A 24 -13.79 -16.11 0.71
CA TYR A 24 -13.69 -15.09 1.76
C TYR A 24 -15.00 -14.96 2.53
N ASP A 25 -15.46 -16.09 3.12
CA ASP A 25 -16.68 -16.16 3.88
C ASP A 25 -16.60 -15.48 5.26
N PHE A 26 -17.72 -15.44 5.96
CA PHE A 26 -17.83 -14.83 7.29
C PHE A 26 -16.87 -15.48 8.30
N GLU A 27 -16.75 -16.81 8.29
CA GLU A 27 -15.91 -17.53 9.26
C GLU A 27 -14.44 -17.26 9.03
N ARG A 28 -14.00 -17.25 7.77
CA ARG A 28 -12.61 -16.88 7.41
C ARG A 28 -12.31 -15.45 7.84
N ARG A 29 -13.20 -14.49 7.52
CA ARG A 29 -13.05 -13.10 7.92
C ARG A 29 -12.99 -12.93 9.44
N ARG A 30 -13.87 -13.62 10.17
CA ARG A 30 -13.86 -13.61 11.64
C ARG A 30 -12.55 -14.15 12.20
N GLY A 31 -12.04 -15.22 11.64
CA GLY A 31 -10.73 -15.79 12.00
C GLY A 31 -9.59 -14.80 11.77
N ILE A 32 -9.55 -14.13 10.59
CA ILE A 32 -8.56 -13.11 10.26
C ILE A 32 -8.66 -11.92 11.23
N ALA A 33 -9.87 -11.43 11.50
CA ALA A 33 -10.09 -10.32 12.43
C ALA A 33 -9.58 -10.66 13.85
N SER A 34 -9.85 -11.88 14.33
CA SER A 34 -9.38 -12.35 15.64
C SER A 34 -7.87 -12.54 15.71
N ALA A 35 -7.22 -12.79 14.56
CA ALA A 35 -5.77 -12.97 14.44
C ALA A 35 -4.99 -11.66 14.21
N GLY A 36 -5.66 -10.50 14.27
CA GLY A 36 -5.04 -9.18 14.11
C GLY A 36 -5.43 -8.43 12.84
N GLY A 37 -6.40 -8.93 12.07
CA GLY A 37 -7.00 -8.22 10.94
C GLY A 37 -6.22 -8.31 9.62
N PHE A 38 -5.24 -9.21 9.50
CA PHE A 38 -4.48 -9.44 8.28
C PHE A 38 -4.14 -10.91 8.09
N SER A 39 -4.31 -11.40 6.85
CA SER A 39 -3.87 -12.73 6.43
C SER A 39 -2.91 -12.62 5.25
N ARG A 40 -1.65 -13.02 5.46
CA ARG A 40 -0.65 -13.08 4.39
C ARG A 40 -1.09 -14.04 3.27
N GLU A 41 -1.79 -15.12 3.61
CA GLU A 41 -2.36 -16.05 2.63
C GLU A 41 -3.41 -15.39 1.75
N ALA A 42 -4.40 -14.70 2.37
CA ALA A 42 -5.44 -13.99 1.61
C ALA A 42 -4.84 -12.86 0.75
N TYR A 43 -3.87 -12.12 1.28
CA TYR A 43 -3.13 -11.09 0.54
C TYR A 43 -2.38 -11.69 -0.66
N GLY A 44 -1.72 -12.85 -0.47
CA GLY A 44 -1.06 -13.59 -1.55
C GLY A 44 -2.05 -14.02 -2.65
N GLN A 45 -3.24 -14.50 -2.27
CA GLN A 45 -4.29 -14.85 -3.24
C GLN A 45 -4.77 -13.66 -4.07
N LEU A 46 -4.86 -12.46 -3.46
CA LEU A 46 -5.14 -11.22 -4.21
C LEU A 46 -4.01 -10.89 -5.19
N ALA A 47 -2.76 -11.12 -4.79
CA ALA A 47 -1.61 -10.92 -5.67
C ALA A 47 -1.57 -11.95 -6.82
N GLU A 48 -1.93 -13.21 -6.58
CA GLU A 48 -2.07 -14.25 -7.62
C GLU A 48 -3.12 -13.89 -8.68
N LEU A 49 -4.14 -13.12 -8.31
CA LEU A 49 -5.11 -12.52 -9.24
C LEU A 49 -4.56 -11.27 -9.96
N GLY A 50 -3.30 -10.89 -9.72
CA GLY A 50 -2.68 -9.68 -10.27
C GLY A 50 -3.06 -8.38 -9.55
N LEU A 51 -3.94 -8.44 -8.54
CA LEU A 51 -4.53 -7.23 -7.96
C LEU A 51 -3.53 -6.38 -7.19
N ALA A 52 -2.52 -6.98 -6.55
CA ALA A 52 -1.47 -6.23 -5.87
C ALA A 52 -0.63 -5.39 -6.83
N GLY A 53 -0.52 -5.82 -8.08
CA GLY A 53 0.17 -5.13 -9.17
C GLY A 53 -0.72 -4.27 -10.06
N LEU A 54 -1.98 -4.01 -9.67
CA LEU A 54 -2.98 -3.38 -10.55
C LEU A 54 -2.49 -2.05 -11.16
N TYR A 55 -1.85 -1.18 -10.37
CA TYR A 55 -1.31 0.12 -10.80
C TYR A 55 0.18 0.10 -11.18
N ILE A 56 0.82 -1.04 -11.04
CA ILE A 56 2.22 -1.21 -11.37
C ILE A 56 2.34 -1.48 -12.87
N PRO A 57 3.30 -0.84 -13.59
CA PRO A 57 3.52 -1.10 -15.00
C PRO A 57 3.83 -2.58 -15.31
N GLU A 58 3.43 -3.05 -16.48
CA GLU A 58 3.70 -4.43 -16.93
C GLU A 58 5.20 -4.77 -16.92
N ALA A 59 6.05 -3.81 -17.30
CA ALA A 59 7.50 -3.96 -17.29
C ALA A 59 8.07 -4.31 -15.90
N GLU A 60 7.34 -3.97 -14.84
CA GLU A 60 7.70 -4.23 -13.44
C GLU A 60 6.84 -5.36 -12.82
N GLY A 61 6.17 -6.14 -13.66
CA GLY A 61 5.38 -7.30 -13.25
C GLY A 61 3.94 -6.99 -12.80
N GLY A 62 3.45 -5.78 -13.04
CA GLY A 62 2.07 -5.37 -12.76
C GLY A 62 1.13 -5.52 -13.94
N LEU A 63 -0.07 -4.94 -13.82
CA LEU A 63 -1.10 -4.95 -14.86
C LEU A 63 -1.22 -3.61 -15.62
N GLY A 64 -0.58 -2.54 -15.15
CA GLY A 64 -0.61 -1.23 -15.78
C GLY A 64 -2.01 -0.59 -15.87
N MET A 65 -2.93 -1.03 -15.02
CA MET A 65 -4.33 -0.58 -15.05
C MET A 65 -4.52 0.76 -14.32
N GLY A 66 -5.71 1.33 -14.45
CA GLY A 66 -6.03 2.66 -13.97
C GLY A 66 -6.99 2.70 -12.76
N PRO A 67 -7.42 3.93 -12.39
CA PRO A 67 -8.29 4.12 -11.23
C PRO A 67 -9.68 3.50 -11.38
N VAL A 68 -10.18 3.31 -12.61
CA VAL A 68 -11.49 2.69 -12.86
C VAL A 68 -11.46 1.22 -12.47
N GLU A 69 -10.41 0.50 -12.85
CA GLU A 69 -10.21 -0.89 -12.48
C GLU A 69 -10.00 -1.03 -10.96
N GLY A 70 -9.25 -0.09 -10.36
CA GLY A 70 -9.12 -0.01 -8.90
C GLY A 70 -10.46 0.18 -8.19
N MET A 71 -11.34 1.01 -8.72
CA MET A 71 -12.70 1.21 -8.20
C MET A 71 -13.53 -0.09 -8.29
N VAL A 72 -13.51 -0.75 -9.44
CA VAL A 72 -14.21 -2.03 -9.67
C VAL A 72 -13.77 -3.09 -8.66
N VAL A 73 -12.46 -3.23 -8.46
CA VAL A 73 -11.90 -4.17 -7.48
C VAL A 73 -12.31 -3.80 -6.05
N MET A 74 -12.17 -2.51 -5.68
CA MET A 74 -12.51 -2.04 -4.32
C MET A 74 -13.99 -2.23 -3.99
N GLU A 75 -14.90 -2.11 -4.97
CA GLU A 75 -16.32 -2.36 -4.79
C GLU A 75 -16.57 -3.82 -4.37
N GLU A 76 -15.99 -4.78 -5.06
CA GLU A 76 -16.16 -6.20 -4.75
C GLU A 76 -15.47 -6.62 -3.44
N LEU A 77 -14.26 -6.09 -3.18
CA LEU A 77 -13.59 -6.31 -1.89
C LEU A 77 -14.38 -5.70 -0.73
N GLY A 78 -14.98 -4.51 -0.94
CA GLY A 78 -15.85 -3.85 0.04
C GLY A 78 -17.13 -4.64 0.30
N ARG A 79 -17.74 -5.21 -0.73
CA ARG A 79 -18.91 -6.10 -0.61
C ARG A 79 -18.62 -7.30 0.29
N GLY A 80 -17.40 -7.86 0.19
CA GLY A 80 -16.93 -8.97 1.03
C GLY A 80 -16.39 -8.55 2.39
N ILE A 81 -16.26 -7.24 2.66
CA ILE A 81 -15.57 -6.70 3.84
C ILE A 81 -14.17 -7.35 3.96
N VAL A 82 -13.41 -7.34 2.87
CA VAL A 82 -12.04 -7.88 2.83
C VAL A 82 -11.14 -6.99 3.68
N LEU A 83 -10.41 -7.59 4.62
CA LEU A 83 -9.61 -6.88 5.62
C LEU A 83 -8.19 -6.55 5.14
N GLU A 84 -7.73 -7.23 4.12
CA GLU A 84 -6.39 -7.05 3.56
C GLU A 84 -6.22 -5.63 3.02
N PRO A 85 -5.04 -5.01 3.25
CA PRO A 85 -4.81 -3.58 2.98
C PRO A 85 -4.59 -3.28 1.49
N PHE A 86 -5.55 -3.68 0.65
CA PHE A 86 -5.46 -3.55 -0.79
C PHE A 86 -5.26 -2.09 -1.25
N ALA A 87 -6.04 -1.15 -0.68
CA ALA A 87 -5.88 0.27 -1.01
C ALA A 87 -4.47 0.80 -0.72
N GLN A 88 -3.84 0.33 0.37
CA GLN A 88 -2.47 0.73 0.69
C GLN A 88 -1.46 0.20 -0.33
N THR A 89 -1.67 -1.01 -0.82
CA THR A 89 -0.86 -1.61 -1.88
C THR A 89 -0.96 -0.81 -3.17
N LEU A 90 -2.17 -0.42 -3.58
CA LEU A 90 -2.37 0.44 -4.77
C LEU A 90 -1.69 1.80 -4.63
N ILE A 91 -1.83 2.44 -3.47
CA ILE A 91 -1.19 3.74 -3.19
C ILE A 91 0.34 3.59 -3.25
N ALA A 92 0.91 2.57 -2.61
CA ALA A 92 2.35 2.35 -2.60
C ALA A 92 2.89 2.05 -4.01
N GLY A 93 2.23 1.17 -4.75
CA GLY A 93 2.56 0.86 -6.15
C GLY A 93 2.53 2.11 -7.02
N GLY A 94 1.45 2.90 -6.95
CA GLY A 94 1.30 4.13 -7.73
C GLY A 94 2.33 5.21 -7.36
N VAL A 95 2.63 5.40 -6.07
CA VAL A 95 3.66 6.36 -5.64
C VAL A 95 5.05 5.93 -6.11
N LEU A 96 5.41 4.67 -5.96
CA LEU A 96 6.72 4.20 -6.41
C LEU A 96 6.84 4.25 -7.93
N SER A 97 5.84 3.81 -8.67
CA SER A 97 5.85 3.84 -10.15
C SER A 97 5.98 5.28 -10.69
N GLY A 98 5.28 6.24 -10.06
CA GLY A 98 5.24 7.62 -10.56
C GLY A 98 6.43 8.49 -10.13
N TYR A 99 7.08 8.17 -9.01
CA TYR A 99 7.96 9.14 -8.34
C TYR A 99 9.26 8.56 -7.78
N ALA A 100 9.46 7.25 -7.73
CA ALA A 100 10.68 6.65 -7.24
C ALA A 100 11.79 6.64 -8.31
N THR A 101 13.03 6.45 -7.86
CA THR A 101 14.15 6.21 -8.77
C THR A 101 14.08 4.82 -9.37
N GLU A 102 14.69 4.60 -10.53
CA GLU A 102 14.74 3.28 -11.18
C GLU A 102 15.26 2.17 -10.24
N ALA A 103 16.26 2.49 -9.42
CA ALA A 103 16.77 1.54 -8.43
C ALA A 103 15.72 1.14 -7.37
N LEU A 104 14.81 2.03 -7.00
CA LEU A 104 13.74 1.72 -6.05
C LEU A 104 12.57 1.02 -6.73
N THR A 105 12.20 1.43 -7.95
CA THR A 105 11.13 0.77 -8.71
C THR A 105 11.49 -0.68 -8.97
N SER A 106 12.67 -0.94 -9.53
CA SER A 106 13.13 -2.31 -9.83
C SER A 106 13.32 -3.17 -8.57
N ALA A 107 13.63 -2.57 -7.42
CA ALA A 107 13.79 -3.31 -6.17
C ALA A 107 12.46 -3.66 -5.49
N TRP A 108 11.42 -2.83 -5.62
CA TRP A 108 10.20 -2.94 -4.83
C TRP A 108 8.95 -3.30 -5.62
N LEU A 109 8.78 -2.77 -6.85
CA LEU A 109 7.54 -2.99 -7.60
C LEU A 109 7.26 -4.46 -7.89
N PRO A 110 8.24 -5.29 -8.32
CA PRO A 110 8.00 -6.71 -8.54
C PRO A 110 7.58 -7.44 -7.26
N LYS A 111 8.14 -7.07 -6.10
CA LYS A 111 7.81 -7.66 -4.81
C LYS A 111 6.42 -7.28 -4.33
N ILE A 112 5.99 -6.05 -4.62
CA ILE A 112 4.62 -5.60 -4.33
C ILE A 112 3.65 -6.34 -5.26
N ALA A 113 3.93 -6.38 -6.56
CA ALA A 113 3.06 -7.02 -7.54
C ALA A 113 2.85 -8.51 -7.26
N SER A 114 3.90 -9.21 -6.83
CA SER A 114 3.84 -10.63 -6.44
C SER A 114 3.21 -10.88 -5.05
N GLY A 115 2.94 -9.84 -4.25
CA GLY A 115 2.47 -9.97 -2.87
C GLY A 115 3.55 -10.40 -1.87
N GLU A 116 4.82 -10.50 -2.29
CA GLU A 116 5.95 -10.82 -1.40
C GLU A 116 6.12 -9.76 -0.33
N SER A 117 5.94 -8.47 -0.71
CA SER A 117 6.13 -7.35 0.20
C SER A 117 4.89 -6.46 0.27
N LEU A 118 4.46 -6.15 1.50
CA LEU A 118 3.47 -5.14 1.80
C LEU A 118 4.18 -3.82 2.10
N VAL A 119 4.04 -2.85 1.21
CA VAL A 119 4.54 -1.48 1.39
C VAL A 119 3.37 -0.54 1.66
N VAL A 120 3.48 0.32 2.66
CA VAL A 120 2.41 1.25 3.04
C VAL A 120 2.90 2.69 3.10
N LEU A 121 1.99 3.63 2.81
CA LEU A 121 2.25 5.06 2.92
C LEU A 121 1.94 5.55 4.34
N ALA A 122 2.98 5.95 5.07
CA ALA A 122 2.87 6.54 6.41
C ALA A 122 2.97 8.07 6.32
N TYR A 123 1.88 8.73 5.91
CA TYR A 123 1.90 10.19 5.71
C TYR A 123 1.35 10.98 6.90
N GLN A 124 0.39 10.43 7.63
CA GLN A 124 -0.38 11.17 8.62
C GLN A 124 0.41 11.48 9.90
N GLU A 125 0.29 12.71 10.37
CA GLU A 125 0.85 13.19 11.64
C GLU A 125 -0.24 13.85 12.48
N ARG A 126 -0.17 13.73 13.81
CA ARG A 126 -1.21 14.29 14.73
C ARG A 126 -1.34 15.81 14.56
N ALA A 127 -0.23 16.51 14.36
CA ALA A 127 -0.21 17.96 14.17
C ALA A 127 -0.71 18.42 12.81
N ALA A 128 -0.65 17.54 11.80
CA ALA A 128 -1.08 17.86 10.42
C ALA A 128 -2.60 17.77 10.26
N ARG A 129 -3.28 16.87 10.98
CA ARG A 129 -4.71 16.57 10.80
C ARG A 129 -5.05 16.37 9.32
N TYR A 130 -5.77 17.32 8.71
CA TYR A 130 -6.21 17.27 7.30
C TYR A 130 -5.32 18.08 6.34
N GLN A 131 -4.21 18.68 6.85
CA GLN A 131 -3.26 19.46 6.03
C GLN A 131 -2.19 18.53 5.50
N ILE A 132 -2.34 18.04 4.27
CA ILE A 132 -1.45 17.02 3.67
C ILE A 132 -0.02 17.56 3.51
N GLU A 133 0.12 18.86 3.25
CA GLU A 133 1.41 19.56 3.08
C GLU A 133 2.17 19.76 4.39
N LYS A 134 1.50 19.65 5.54
CA LYS A 134 2.13 19.81 6.84
C LYS A 134 2.86 18.53 7.24
N CYS A 135 4.18 18.63 7.38
CA CYS A 135 5.03 17.51 7.74
C CYS A 135 6.05 17.94 8.79
N GLU A 136 6.08 17.29 9.94
CA GLU A 136 7.03 17.51 11.03
C GLU A 136 8.17 16.47 11.03
N ALA A 137 8.00 15.35 10.31
CA ALA A 137 9.06 14.37 10.13
C ALA A 137 10.29 15.01 9.48
N LYS A 138 11.47 14.63 9.93
CA LYS A 138 12.76 15.18 9.47
C LYS A 138 13.64 14.08 8.92
N ALA A 139 14.26 14.37 7.79
CA ALA A 139 15.31 13.54 7.21
C ALA A 139 16.62 14.34 7.16
N ALA A 140 17.70 13.78 7.64
CA ALA A 140 19.04 14.36 7.60
C ALA A 140 20.00 13.41 6.88
N ALA A 141 20.89 13.96 6.05
CA ALA A 141 21.91 13.17 5.39
C ALA A 141 22.87 12.53 6.42
N ALA A 142 23.15 11.24 6.25
CA ALA A 142 24.02 10.45 7.11
C ALA A 142 24.94 9.57 6.23
N GLY A 143 26.00 10.15 5.71
CA GLY A 143 26.86 9.51 4.71
C GLY A 143 26.09 9.19 3.44
N ASP A 144 26.11 7.93 3.00
CA ASP A 144 25.38 7.44 1.82
C ASP A 144 23.89 7.11 2.11
N SER A 145 23.42 7.42 3.32
CA SER A 145 22.04 7.14 3.77
C SER A 145 21.39 8.38 4.36
N TRP A 146 20.12 8.23 4.79
CA TRP A 146 19.37 9.28 5.48
C TRP A 146 18.94 8.80 6.87
N ALA A 147 19.15 9.63 7.86
CA ALA A 147 18.57 9.45 9.19
C ALA A 147 17.18 10.06 9.20
N LEU A 148 16.16 9.25 9.49
CA LEU A 148 14.77 9.69 9.56
C LEU A 148 14.30 9.75 11.01
N THR A 149 13.77 10.92 11.41
CA THR A 149 13.08 11.12 12.69
C THR A 149 11.64 11.48 12.40
N ALA A 150 10.71 10.56 12.72
CA ALA A 150 9.29 10.71 12.40
C ALA A 150 8.40 10.06 13.46
N ILE A 151 7.22 10.66 13.67
CA ILE A 151 6.10 10.04 14.38
C ILE A 151 4.90 10.12 13.45
N LYS A 152 4.53 8.99 12.87
CA LYS A 152 3.36 8.87 12.01
C LYS A 152 2.24 8.15 12.78
N SER A 153 1.01 8.58 12.57
CA SER A 153 -0.17 8.05 13.26
C SER A 153 -1.19 7.53 12.26
N ILE A 154 -1.98 6.56 12.70
CA ILE A 154 -3.04 5.95 11.89
C ILE A 154 -2.49 5.48 10.53
N VAL A 155 -1.45 4.64 10.59
CA VAL A 155 -0.88 4.02 9.40
C VAL A 155 -1.61 2.69 9.17
N PRO A 156 -2.51 2.60 8.19
CA PRO A 156 -3.23 1.36 7.93
C PRO A 156 -2.26 0.22 7.61
N ALA A 157 -2.45 -0.93 8.26
CA ALA A 157 -1.58 -2.10 8.18
C ALA A 157 -0.10 -1.84 8.53
N GLY A 158 0.18 -0.78 9.30
CA GLY A 158 1.56 -0.43 9.67
C GLY A 158 2.27 -1.46 10.55
N ASP A 159 1.52 -2.26 11.28
CA ASP A 159 2.04 -3.38 12.10
C ASP A 159 2.39 -4.63 11.26
N GLN A 160 1.85 -4.72 10.05
CA GLN A 160 2.04 -5.83 9.12
C GLN A 160 2.99 -5.49 7.94
N ALA A 161 3.31 -4.20 7.78
CA ALA A 161 4.09 -3.71 6.65
C ALA A 161 5.55 -4.19 6.69
N ASP A 162 6.07 -4.58 5.53
CA ASP A 162 7.48 -4.94 5.33
C ASP A 162 8.32 -3.67 5.09
N ALA A 163 7.73 -2.61 4.52
CA ALA A 163 8.38 -1.32 4.33
C ALA A 163 7.37 -0.15 4.36
N PHE A 164 7.90 1.07 4.54
CA PHE A 164 7.11 2.29 4.60
C PHE A 164 7.61 3.33 3.60
N ILE A 165 6.67 4.02 2.96
CA ILE A 165 6.92 5.28 2.26
C ILE A 165 6.60 6.38 3.27
N VAL A 166 7.61 7.19 3.63
CA VAL A 166 7.48 8.21 4.70
C VAL A 166 7.82 9.58 4.16
N PRO A 167 6.85 10.48 3.98
CA PRO A 167 7.11 11.90 3.72
C PRO A 167 7.87 12.53 4.89
N ALA A 168 8.94 13.28 4.59
CA ALA A 168 9.75 13.99 5.57
C ALA A 168 10.33 15.29 5.01
N MET A 169 10.61 16.23 5.89
CA MET A 169 11.32 17.47 5.56
C MET A 169 12.83 17.22 5.53
N ALA A 170 13.46 17.52 4.41
CA ALA A 170 14.91 17.53 4.25
C ALA A 170 15.36 18.96 3.97
N GLU A 171 16.34 19.48 4.74
CA GLU A 171 16.88 20.83 4.59
C GLU A 171 15.81 21.94 4.55
N GLY A 172 14.76 21.79 5.34
CA GLY A 172 13.66 22.75 5.44
C GLY A 172 12.65 22.71 4.27
N LYS A 173 12.78 21.74 3.38
CA LYS A 173 11.83 21.49 2.28
C LYS A 173 11.22 20.11 2.41
N LEU A 174 9.97 19.96 2.00
CA LEU A 174 9.42 18.62 1.81
C LEU A 174 10.33 17.91 0.81
N ALA A 175 10.93 16.78 1.23
CA ALA A 175 11.93 16.09 0.42
C ALA A 175 11.37 15.83 -0.96
N ASP A 176 12.02 16.42 -1.98
CA ASP A 176 11.64 16.18 -3.36
C ASP A 176 11.87 14.70 -3.67
N ARG A 177 10.89 14.12 -4.31
CA ARG A 177 10.72 12.68 -4.54
C ARG A 177 11.86 11.99 -5.30
N LYS A 178 12.81 12.80 -5.81
CA LYS A 178 13.96 12.33 -6.60
C LYS A 178 15.17 11.84 -5.79
N SER A 179 15.22 12.08 -4.47
CA SER A 179 16.43 11.83 -3.68
C SER A 179 16.25 10.92 -2.45
N THR A 180 15.08 10.33 -2.22
CA THR A 180 14.86 9.54 -1.01
C THR A 180 15.32 8.10 -1.20
N ARG A 181 16.54 7.77 -0.82
CA ARG A 181 16.96 6.40 -0.56
C ARG A 181 16.31 5.95 0.75
N LEU A 182 15.30 5.10 0.65
CA LEU A 182 14.72 4.41 1.81
C LEU A 182 15.70 3.32 2.26
N ASN A 183 16.46 3.60 3.30
CA ASN A 183 17.20 2.56 4.02
C ASN A 183 16.32 2.07 5.17
N SER A 184 15.86 0.82 5.08
CA SER A 184 14.94 0.16 6.00
C SER A 184 15.53 -0.17 7.39
N SER A 185 16.75 0.29 7.72
CA SER A 185 17.48 -0.15 8.92
C SER A 185 17.12 0.55 10.24
N HIS A 186 16.25 1.57 10.25
CA HIS A 186 15.89 2.30 11.47
C HIS A 186 14.41 2.63 11.60
N ILE A 187 13.52 1.66 11.38
CA ILE A 187 12.12 1.80 11.75
C ILE A 187 11.96 1.24 13.17
N GLN A 188 11.92 2.12 14.16
CA GLN A 188 11.44 1.75 15.49
C GLN A 188 9.93 1.46 15.36
N LYS A 189 9.55 0.18 15.46
CA LYS A 189 8.14 -0.21 15.60
C LYS A 189 7.60 0.40 16.89
N SER A 190 6.84 1.49 16.79
CA SER A 190 6.04 1.98 17.89
C SER A 190 4.89 1.00 18.11
N ARG A 191 4.93 0.20 19.18
CA ARG A 191 3.76 -0.54 19.64
C ARG A 191 2.70 0.45 20.06
N MET A 192 1.50 0.38 19.46
CA MET A 192 0.35 1.02 20.06
C MET A 192 0.08 0.39 21.43
N PRO A 193 -0.18 1.18 22.48
CA PRO A 193 -0.67 0.59 23.73
C PRO A 193 -2.05 -0.02 23.44
N SER A 194 -2.20 -1.30 23.76
CA SER A 194 -3.50 -1.95 23.81
C SER A 194 -4.34 -1.18 24.85
N SER A 195 -5.43 -0.58 24.41
CA SER A 195 -6.44 -0.04 25.33
C SER A 195 -7.02 -1.19 26.13
N ALA A 196 -6.82 -1.16 27.44
CA ALA A 196 -7.58 -1.95 28.39
C ALA A 196 -9.04 -1.46 28.42
#